data_451bdffda16721b4041e473f37970200
#
_entry.id   451bdffda16721b4041e473f37970200
#
_cell.length_a   1.000
_cell.length_b   1.000
_cell.length_c   1.000
_cell.angle_alpha   90.00
_cell.angle_beta   90.00
_cell.angle_gamma   90.00
#
_symmetry.space_group_name_H-M   'P 1'
#
loop_
_entity.id
_entity.type
_entity.pdbx_description
1 polymer ?
#
loop_
_entity_poly.entity_id
_entity_poly.type
_entity_poly.pdbx_seq_one_letter_code
_entity_poly.pdbx_strand_id
1 'polypeptide(L)'
;MAADRIDVIHKFLCEAGLADQFHPSYTRMAPAHYVTEIALVGCPDPNPTYARFFAPRRNALPADVAEIGRQYIGAVSRDIGKWLEARAASGPIGVCFSGGIDSGSVFLLTYHAMLRLGMNPARLKAFTLSVDGGGEDLKQARRFLAALDLALFLEPIEATAADVDWREAVKVVEDYKPLDIQSAAMALALCRGIRRRYPEWRLLIDGDGGDENLKDYPIEENPELTIRSVLNNLMLYQEGWGVDSIKHSLTYSGGLSRGYVRTYAPADVMGFDGFSPFTSPSVIEIAEGIPFIELTDWRHDRLYELKGQIVAAGVTATTGFEMPVFQKRRFQHGAAERRHAAALFPAAESEYRRAFQEAWNP
;
A
#
# COMPACT_ATOMS: atom_id res chain seq x y z
N MET A 1 -19.00 -17.78 -6.49
CA MET A 1 -18.80 -16.91 -5.33
C MET A 1 -17.59 -16.03 -5.63
N ALA A 2 -17.63 -14.77 -5.30
CA ALA A 2 -16.47 -13.89 -5.32
C ALA A 2 -16.22 -13.41 -3.90
N ALA A 3 -14.97 -13.44 -3.47
CA ALA A 3 -14.54 -12.93 -2.19
C ALA A 3 -13.17 -12.26 -2.37
N ASP A 4 -12.90 -11.30 -1.55
CA ASP A 4 -11.64 -10.58 -1.52
C ASP A 4 -10.60 -11.22 -0.59
N ARG A 5 -10.99 -12.30 0.12
CA ARG A 5 -10.15 -13.00 1.09
C ARG A 5 -10.23 -14.52 0.94
N ILE A 6 -9.09 -15.17 1.03
CA ILE A 6 -8.96 -16.64 0.96
C ILE A 6 -9.65 -17.33 2.13
N ASP A 7 -9.53 -16.78 3.33
CA ASP A 7 -10.16 -17.35 4.53
C ASP A 7 -11.69 -17.39 4.43
N VAL A 8 -12.31 -16.39 3.80
CA VAL A 8 -13.75 -16.38 3.54
C VAL A 8 -14.15 -17.51 2.60
N ILE A 9 -13.38 -17.76 1.54
CA ILE A 9 -13.63 -18.83 0.60
C ILE A 9 -13.43 -20.19 1.28
N HIS A 10 -12.35 -20.36 2.04
CA HIS A 10 -12.07 -21.58 2.78
C HIS A 10 -13.22 -21.92 3.75
N LYS A 11 -13.62 -20.94 4.56
CA LYS A 11 -14.74 -21.11 5.49
C LYS A 11 -16.03 -21.53 4.77
N PHE A 12 -16.37 -20.86 3.67
CA PHE A 12 -17.55 -21.21 2.88
C PHE A 12 -17.49 -22.64 2.33
N LEU A 13 -16.35 -23.06 1.78
CA LEU A 13 -16.18 -24.42 1.27
C LEU A 13 -16.32 -25.46 2.39
N CYS A 14 -15.76 -25.20 3.57
CA CYS A 14 -15.93 -26.07 4.73
C CYS A 14 -17.41 -26.17 5.16
N GLU A 15 -18.12 -25.05 5.25
CA GLU A 15 -19.54 -25.02 5.60
C GLU A 15 -20.43 -25.70 4.56
N ALA A 16 -20.03 -25.65 3.28
CA ALA A 16 -20.73 -26.33 2.18
C ALA A 16 -20.37 -27.84 2.05
N GLY A 17 -19.49 -28.37 2.87
CA GLY A 17 -18.99 -29.75 2.77
C GLY A 17 -18.07 -30.00 1.57
N LEU A 18 -17.44 -28.97 1.05
CA LEU A 18 -16.56 -28.97 -0.14
C LEU A 18 -15.11 -28.60 0.24
N ALA A 19 -14.69 -28.89 1.46
CA ALA A 19 -13.36 -28.54 1.96
C ALA A 19 -12.22 -29.11 1.13
N ASP A 20 -12.44 -30.29 0.52
CA ASP A 20 -11.50 -30.97 -0.38
C ASP A 20 -11.27 -30.22 -1.70
N GLN A 21 -12.12 -29.30 -2.05
CA GLN A 21 -11.98 -28.42 -3.23
C GLN A 21 -11.16 -27.17 -2.96
N PHE A 22 -10.82 -26.91 -1.72
CA PHE A 22 -9.95 -25.80 -1.38
C PHE A 22 -8.48 -26.16 -1.66
N HIS A 23 -7.80 -25.24 -2.35
CA HIS A 23 -6.36 -25.34 -2.53
C HIS A 23 -5.75 -23.93 -2.42
N PRO A 24 -4.80 -23.71 -1.48
CA PRO A 24 -4.29 -22.37 -1.19
C PRO A 24 -3.65 -21.67 -2.39
N SER A 25 -3.08 -22.44 -3.33
CA SER A 25 -2.46 -21.90 -4.54
C SER A 25 -3.43 -21.59 -5.68
N TYR A 26 -4.64 -22.14 -5.65
CA TYR A 26 -5.64 -21.96 -6.72
C TYR A 26 -6.86 -21.17 -6.28
N THR A 27 -7.14 -21.14 -4.98
CA THR A 27 -8.21 -20.35 -4.40
C THR A 27 -7.71 -18.91 -4.22
N ARG A 28 -8.37 -17.94 -4.83
CA ARG A 28 -7.87 -16.58 -4.93
C ARG A 28 -8.91 -15.53 -4.59
N MET A 29 -8.42 -14.40 -4.10
CA MET A 29 -9.18 -13.16 -4.01
C MET A 29 -9.59 -12.69 -5.41
N ALA A 30 -10.75 -12.05 -5.51
CA ALA A 30 -11.13 -11.37 -6.73
C ALA A 30 -10.14 -10.22 -7.02
N PRO A 31 -9.65 -10.08 -8.25
CA PRO A 31 -8.77 -9.00 -8.59
C PRO A 31 -9.48 -7.66 -8.52
N ALA A 32 -8.73 -6.62 -8.15
CA ALA A 32 -9.22 -5.26 -8.20
C ALA A 32 -9.71 -4.91 -9.62
N HIS A 33 -10.81 -4.16 -9.74
CA HIS A 33 -11.42 -3.76 -11.00
C HIS A 33 -12.03 -4.88 -11.86
N TYR A 34 -12.14 -6.10 -11.34
CA TYR A 34 -12.78 -7.20 -12.02
C TYR A 34 -13.89 -7.80 -11.18
N VAL A 35 -14.93 -8.26 -11.84
CA VAL A 35 -15.87 -9.21 -11.27
C VAL A 35 -15.49 -10.59 -11.79
N THR A 36 -15.36 -11.54 -10.89
CA THR A 36 -14.99 -12.91 -11.22
C THR A 36 -16.14 -13.84 -10.91
N GLU A 37 -16.58 -14.57 -11.89
CA GLU A 37 -17.57 -15.64 -11.72
C GLU A 37 -16.88 -16.98 -11.84
N ILE A 38 -16.99 -17.81 -10.81
CA ILE A 38 -16.42 -19.15 -10.76
C ILE A 38 -17.55 -20.13 -10.47
N ALA A 39 -17.70 -21.13 -11.34
CA ALA A 39 -18.64 -22.23 -11.10
C ALA A 39 -18.00 -23.21 -10.11
N LEU A 40 -18.68 -23.45 -8.97
CA LEU A 40 -18.22 -24.34 -7.91
C LEU A 40 -18.91 -25.72 -7.94
N VAL A 41 -19.59 -26.07 -9.03
CA VAL A 41 -20.32 -27.34 -9.11
C VAL A 41 -19.39 -28.45 -9.64
N GLY A 42 -18.91 -29.29 -8.75
CA GLY A 42 -18.10 -30.47 -9.06
C GLY A 42 -16.61 -30.19 -9.22
N CYS A 43 -16.24 -29.41 -10.21
CA CYS A 43 -14.85 -28.89 -10.38
C CYS A 43 -14.91 -27.38 -10.58
N PRO A 44 -13.88 -26.64 -10.15
CA PRO A 44 -13.74 -25.23 -10.52
C PRO A 44 -13.80 -25.09 -12.02
N ASP A 45 -14.53 -24.12 -12.52
CA ASP A 45 -14.55 -23.82 -13.95
C ASP A 45 -13.12 -23.50 -14.39
N PRO A 46 -12.51 -24.28 -15.32
CA PRO A 46 -11.17 -24.01 -15.80
C PRO A 46 -11.07 -22.68 -16.58
N ASN A 47 -12.20 -22.11 -16.99
CA ASN A 47 -12.28 -20.88 -17.74
C ASN A 47 -13.21 -19.87 -17.05
N PRO A 48 -12.83 -19.31 -15.88
CA PRO A 48 -13.63 -18.34 -15.19
C PRO A 48 -13.81 -17.08 -16.04
N THR A 49 -14.99 -16.48 -15.95
CA THR A 49 -15.30 -15.23 -16.67
C THR A 49 -14.84 -14.05 -15.83
N TYR A 50 -14.14 -13.11 -16.45
CA TYR A 50 -13.68 -11.87 -15.84
C TYR A 50 -14.29 -10.68 -16.57
N ALA A 51 -15.00 -9.85 -15.84
CA ALA A 51 -15.57 -8.60 -16.36
C ALA A 51 -14.80 -7.41 -15.75
N ARG A 52 -14.07 -6.68 -16.59
CA ARG A 52 -13.35 -5.48 -16.16
C ARG A 52 -14.32 -4.30 -16.04
N PHE A 53 -14.43 -3.74 -14.85
CA PHE A 53 -15.31 -2.59 -14.60
C PHE A 53 -14.57 -1.24 -14.54
N PHE A 54 -13.23 -1.25 -14.58
CA PHE A 54 -12.41 -0.04 -14.55
C PHE A 54 -11.27 -0.16 -15.56
N ALA A 55 -11.21 0.77 -16.50
CA ALA A 55 -10.20 0.79 -17.57
C ALA A 55 -9.70 2.24 -17.79
N PRO A 56 -8.74 2.73 -17.00
CA PRO A 56 -8.22 4.09 -17.12
C PRO A 56 -7.51 4.30 -18.45
N ARG A 57 -7.59 5.52 -18.98
CA ARG A 57 -6.90 5.90 -20.22
C ARG A 57 -5.43 6.20 -19.91
N ARG A 58 -4.54 5.51 -20.61
CA ARG A 58 -3.09 5.70 -20.47
C ARG A 58 -2.60 6.93 -21.24
N ASN A 59 -1.58 7.61 -20.69
CA ASN A 59 -0.88 8.73 -21.33
C ASN A 59 -1.83 9.82 -21.84
N ALA A 60 -2.93 10.08 -21.13
CA ALA A 60 -3.95 11.05 -21.54
C ALA A 60 -3.68 12.49 -21.05
N LEU A 61 -2.75 12.65 -20.11
CA LEU A 61 -2.38 13.95 -19.56
C LEU A 61 -1.26 14.62 -20.37
N PRO A 62 -1.18 15.95 -20.36
CA PRO A 62 -0.04 16.66 -20.94
C PRO A 62 1.23 16.36 -20.12
N ALA A 63 2.40 16.45 -20.76
CA ALA A 63 3.70 16.28 -20.13
C ALA A 63 4.11 17.54 -19.34
N ASP A 64 3.28 17.93 -18.38
CA ASP A 64 3.47 19.06 -17.48
C ASP A 64 3.42 18.59 -16.03
N VAL A 65 4.57 18.58 -15.37
CA VAL A 65 4.74 18.09 -14.00
C VAL A 65 3.86 18.86 -13.01
N ALA A 66 3.73 20.17 -13.17
CA ALA A 66 2.92 20.99 -12.26
C ALA A 66 1.43 20.68 -12.41
N GLU A 67 0.95 20.57 -13.65
CA GLU A 67 -0.43 20.21 -13.96
C GLU A 67 -0.76 18.78 -13.50
N ILE A 68 0.13 17.82 -13.78
CA ILE A 68 -0.01 16.44 -13.31
C ILE A 68 -0.06 16.40 -11.79
N GLY A 69 0.86 17.09 -11.12
CA GLY A 69 0.90 17.17 -9.64
C GLY A 69 -0.39 17.74 -9.08
N ARG A 70 -0.89 18.82 -9.65
CA ARG A 70 -2.15 19.45 -9.25
C ARG A 70 -3.34 18.50 -9.40
N GLN A 71 -3.44 17.74 -10.50
CA GLN A 71 -4.52 16.79 -10.73
C GLN A 71 -4.39 15.56 -9.80
N TYR A 72 -3.21 14.95 -9.75
CA TYR A 72 -2.95 13.72 -9.00
C TYR A 72 -3.15 13.94 -7.50
N ILE A 73 -2.44 14.90 -6.92
CA ILE A 73 -2.56 15.22 -5.48
C ILE A 73 -3.91 15.84 -5.15
N GLY A 74 -4.50 16.60 -6.08
CA GLY A 74 -5.87 17.10 -5.95
C GLY A 74 -6.90 15.97 -5.83
N ALA A 75 -6.74 14.86 -6.56
CA ALA A 75 -7.61 13.69 -6.40
C ALA A 75 -7.41 13.01 -5.05
N VAL A 76 -6.16 12.80 -4.63
CA VAL A 76 -5.83 12.26 -3.30
C VAL A 76 -6.45 13.13 -2.19
N SER A 77 -6.29 14.44 -2.27
CA SER A 77 -6.84 15.39 -1.31
C SER A 77 -8.38 15.34 -1.23
N ARG A 78 -9.06 15.23 -2.39
CA ARG A 78 -10.52 15.08 -2.41
C ARG A 78 -11.00 13.80 -1.74
N ASP A 79 -10.31 12.69 -1.98
CA ASP A 79 -10.73 11.40 -1.41
C ASP A 79 -10.40 11.33 0.09
N ILE A 80 -9.29 11.90 0.54
CA ILE A 80 -9.02 12.12 1.96
C ILE A 80 -10.12 13.00 2.59
N GLY A 81 -10.51 14.10 1.94
CA GLY A 81 -11.58 14.97 2.43
C GLY A 81 -12.90 14.22 2.63
N LYS A 82 -13.35 13.46 1.62
CA LYS A 82 -14.57 12.64 1.72
C LYS A 82 -14.50 11.59 2.84
N TRP A 83 -13.33 10.94 2.98
CA TRP A 83 -13.12 9.95 4.03
C TRP A 83 -13.19 10.58 5.42
N LEU A 84 -12.61 11.77 5.61
CA LEU A 84 -12.66 12.53 6.85
C LEU A 84 -14.07 13.00 7.17
N GLU A 85 -14.80 13.55 6.19
CA GLU A 85 -16.19 14.00 6.36
C GLU A 85 -17.10 12.87 6.85
N ALA A 86 -16.97 11.69 6.23
CA ALA A 86 -17.74 10.51 6.61
C ALA A 86 -17.41 10.01 8.04
N ARG A 87 -16.26 10.40 8.61
CA ARG A 87 -15.74 9.93 9.89
C ARG A 87 -15.46 11.06 10.90
N ALA A 88 -15.95 12.26 10.67
CA ALA A 88 -15.64 13.45 11.48
C ALA A 88 -15.89 13.27 12.98
N ALA A 89 -16.89 12.47 13.36
CA ALA A 89 -17.24 12.16 14.75
C ALA A 89 -16.45 10.95 15.33
N SER A 90 -15.68 10.21 14.50
CA SER A 90 -15.16 8.88 14.89
C SER A 90 -13.88 8.91 15.72
N GLY A 91 -13.37 10.06 16.12
CA GLY A 91 -12.20 10.14 17.00
C GLY A 91 -10.92 10.66 16.32
N PRO A 92 -9.75 10.41 16.94
CA PRO A 92 -8.47 10.88 16.42
C PRO A 92 -8.01 10.08 15.20
N ILE A 93 -7.17 10.71 14.36
CA ILE A 93 -6.69 10.18 13.09
C ILE A 93 -5.19 9.92 13.19
N GLY A 94 -4.76 8.73 12.80
CA GLY A 94 -3.37 8.35 12.68
C GLY A 94 -2.94 8.24 11.23
N VAL A 95 -1.75 8.74 10.92
CA VAL A 95 -1.07 8.49 9.65
C VAL A 95 0.06 7.50 9.91
N CYS A 96 0.11 6.37 9.18
CA CYS A 96 1.28 5.51 9.14
C CYS A 96 2.40 6.27 8.42
N PHE A 97 3.42 6.68 9.16
CA PHE A 97 4.32 7.76 8.73
C PHE A 97 5.79 7.34 8.79
N SER A 98 6.48 7.38 7.65
CA SER A 98 7.93 7.16 7.55
C SER A 98 8.72 8.44 7.23
N GLY A 99 8.03 9.54 6.90
CA GLY A 99 8.65 10.75 6.38
C GLY A 99 9.12 10.62 4.94
N GLY A 100 8.71 9.58 4.21
CA GLY A 100 8.88 9.42 2.77
C GLY A 100 7.87 10.25 1.97
N ILE A 101 8.02 10.25 0.65
CA ILE A 101 7.18 11.05 -0.27
C ILE A 101 5.70 10.75 -0.07
N ASP A 102 5.33 9.46 -0.07
CA ASP A 102 3.92 9.04 -0.02
C ASP A 102 3.29 9.32 1.34
N SER A 103 3.90 8.82 2.42
CA SER A 103 3.37 9.07 3.77
C SER A 103 3.44 10.54 4.17
N GLY A 104 4.44 11.27 3.68
CA GLY A 104 4.59 12.71 3.88
C GLY A 104 3.47 13.51 3.22
N SER A 105 3.18 13.20 1.95
CA SER A 105 2.07 13.85 1.24
C SER A 105 0.72 13.54 1.88
N VAL A 106 0.47 12.27 2.25
CA VAL A 106 -0.77 11.87 2.94
C VAL A 106 -0.93 12.63 4.27
N PHE A 107 0.15 12.76 5.05
CA PHE A 107 0.10 13.52 6.30
C PHE A 107 -0.27 14.98 6.06
N LEU A 108 0.39 15.66 5.13
CA LEU A 108 0.14 17.09 4.84
C LEU A 108 -1.27 17.31 4.27
N LEU A 109 -1.72 16.43 3.39
CA LEU A 109 -3.07 16.49 2.83
C LEU A 109 -4.15 16.24 3.89
N THR A 110 -3.92 15.28 4.81
CA THR A 110 -4.83 15.01 5.93
C THR A 110 -4.89 16.21 6.87
N TYR A 111 -3.73 16.76 7.25
CA TYR A 111 -3.65 17.95 8.08
C TYR A 111 -4.40 19.15 7.45
N HIS A 112 -4.14 19.42 6.17
CA HIS A 112 -4.80 20.48 5.43
C HIS A 112 -6.32 20.26 5.30
N ALA A 113 -6.75 19.04 5.00
CA ALA A 113 -8.17 18.69 4.91
C ALA A 113 -8.88 18.87 6.26
N MET A 114 -8.25 18.47 7.38
CA MET A 114 -8.79 18.72 8.72
C MET A 114 -9.00 20.23 8.99
N LEU A 115 -8.01 21.06 8.65
CA LEU A 115 -8.15 22.51 8.81
C LEU A 115 -9.31 23.07 7.98
N ARG A 116 -9.43 22.64 6.73
CA ARG A 116 -10.53 23.09 5.84
C ARG A 116 -11.91 22.65 6.34
N LEU A 117 -12.00 21.49 6.98
CA LEU A 117 -13.24 20.96 7.55
C LEU A 117 -13.52 21.52 8.96
N GLY A 118 -12.70 22.44 9.47
CA GLY A 118 -12.85 22.98 10.82
C GLY A 118 -12.60 21.96 11.93
N MET A 119 -11.92 20.84 11.61
CA MET A 119 -11.57 19.81 12.59
C MET A 119 -10.35 20.27 13.40
N ASN A 120 -10.34 19.91 14.70
CA ASN A 120 -9.17 20.20 15.53
C ASN A 120 -7.95 19.39 15.11
N PRO A 121 -6.86 19.99 14.59
CA PRO A 121 -5.67 19.27 14.15
C PRO A 121 -4.95 18.53 15.29
N ALA A 122 -5.17 18.87 16.56
CA ALA A 122 -4.63 18.12 17.70
C ALA A 122 -5.11 16.65 17.73
N ARG A 123 -6.13 16.30 16.95
CA ARG A 123 -6.61 14.93 16.77
C ARG A 123 -5.75 14.10 15.79
N LEU A 124 -4.78 14.71 15.12
CA LEU A 124 -3.89 14.03 14.17
C LEU A 124 -2.62 13.58 14.86
N LYS A 125 -2.15 12.38 14.51
CA LYS A 125 -0.82 11.86 14.85
C LYS A 125 -0.15 11.20 13.67
N ALA A 126 1.18 11.39 13.58
CA ALA A 126 2.07 10.71 12.64
C ALA A 126 2.75 9.54 13.37
N PHE A 127 2.23 8.35 13.21
CA PHE A 127 2.77 7.14 13.84
C PHE A 127 3.94 6.59 13.06
N THR A 128 5.09 6.48 13.71
CA THR A 128 6.33 5.96 13.09
C THR A 128 6.85 4.78 13.90
N LEU A 129 7.03 3.64 13.23
CA LEU A 129 7.58 2.44 13.86
C LEU A 129 9.08 2.58 14.11
N SER A 130 9.52 2.13 15.28
CA SER A 130 10.91 1.98 15.67
C SER A 130 11.11 0.59 16.29
N VAL A 131 11.88 -0.27 15.65
CA VAL A 131 12.14 -1.62 16.14
C VAL A 131 13.49 -1.64 16.88
N ASP A 132 13.48 -2.12 18.13
CA ASP A 132 14.64 -2.18 19.03
C ASP A 132 15.37 -0.83 19.19
N GLY A 133 14.63 0.28 19.17
CA GLY A 133 15.16 1.64 19.28
C GLY A 133 15.98 2.11 18.07
N GLY A 134 16.01 1.31 16.99
CA GLY A 134 16.74 1.57 15.76
C GLY A 134 15.84 2.13 14.64
N GLY A 135 16.49 2.36 13.51
CA GLY A 135 15.80 2.75 12.27
C GLY A 135 16.03 4.19 11.83
N GLU A 136 16.15 4.34 10.52
CA GLU A 136 16.34 5.64 9.89
C GLU A 136 15.00 6.33 9.61
N ASP A 137 13.89 5.59 9.59
CA ASP A 137 12.57 6.15 9.33
C ASP A 137 12.15 7.12 10.45
N LEU A 138 12.43 6.80 11.71
CA LEU A 138 12.14 7.72 12.81
C LEU A 138 12.97 9.01 12.72
N LYS A 139 14.24 8.91 12.30
CA LYS A 139 15.08 10.10 12.08
C LYS A 139 14.56 10.93 10.91
N GLN A 140 14.16 10.28 9.83
CA GLN A 140 13.58 10.94 8.66
C GLN A 140 12.25 11.61 8.98
N ALA A 141 11.37 10.91 9.70
CA ALA A 141 10.09 11.42 10.16
C ALA A 141 10.25 12.69 11.03
N ARG A 142 11.21 12.67 11.97
CA ARG A 142 11.56 13.86 12.78
C ARG A 142 12.02 15.03 11.92
N ARG A 143 12.92 14.77 10.97
CA ARG A 143 13.45 15.81 10.06
C ARG A 143 12.36 16.38 9.17
N PHE A 144 11.46 15.52 8.65
CA PHE A 144 10.34 15.94 7.80
C PHE A 144 9.41 16.89 8.56
N LEU A 145 8.92 16.50 9.73
CA LEU A 145 7.98 17.30 10.49
C LEU A 145 8.63 18.54 11.10
N ALA A 146 9.89 18.45 11.52
CA ALA A 146 10.62 19.63 12.04
C ALA A 146 10.84 20.71 10.97
N ALA A 147 11.08 20.32 9.71
CA ALA A 147 11.25 21.26 8.60
C ALA A 147 9.96 22.08 8.30
N LEU A 148 8.81 21.65 8.82
CA LEU A 148 7.50 22.26 8.61
C LEU A 148 6.87 22.80 9.89
N ASP A 149 7.63 22.85 11.00
CA ASP A 149 7.16 23.22 12.35
C ASP A 149 6.01 22.32 12.86
N LEU A 150 5.93 21.07 12.38
CA LEU A 150 4.90 20.09 12.71
C LEU A 150 5.40 18.95 13.61
N ALA A 151 6.56 19.12 14.27
CA ALA A 151 7.20 18.09 15.09
C ALA A 151 6.31 17.53 16.22
N LEU A 152 5.37 18.34 16.71
CA LEU A 152 4.42 17.94 17.78
C LEU A 152 3.46 16.79 17.39
N PHE A 153 3.29 16.53 16.09
CA PHE A 153 2.42 15.47 15.61
C PHE A 153 3.09 14.09 15.59
N LEU A 154 4.43 14.05 15.70
CA LEU A 154 5.16 12.80 15.67
C LEU A 154 4.88 11.95 16.91
N GLU A 155 4.51 10.71 16.66
CA GLU A 155 4.26 9.72 17.71
C GLU A 155 5.08 8.44 17.39
N PRO A 156 6.28 8.29 17.97
CA PRO A 156 7.05 7.06 17.83
C PRO A 156 6.36 5.88 18.50
N ILE A 157 6.27 4.78 17.79
CA ILE A 157 5.77 3.51 18.28
C ILE A 157 6.94 2.54 18.38
N GLU A 158 7.34 2.26 19.61
CA GLU A 158 8.43 1.33 19.89
C GLU A 158 7.90 -0.11 19.84
N ALA A 159 8.64 -0.95 19.13
CA ALA A 159 8.41 -2.38 19.02
C ALA A 159 9.75 -3.12 19.20
N THR A 160 9.67 -4.40 19.50
CA THR A 160 10.83 -5.29 19.54
C THR A 160 10.85 -6.23 18.34
N ALA A 161 11.98 -6.88 18.07
CA ALA A 161 12.07 -7.93 17.06
C ALA A 161 10.99 -9.01 17.22
N ALA A 162 10.59 -9.33 18.46
CA ALA A 162 9.54 -10.30 18.75
C ALA A 162 8.13 -9.84 18.36
N ASP A 163 7.93 -8.54 18.16
CA ASP A 163 6.64 -8.00 17.67
C ASP A 163 6.48 -8.15 16.15
N VAL A 164 7.58 -8.45 15.42
CA VAL A 164 7.60 -8.59 13.96
C VAL A 164 7.38 -10.06 13.60
N ASP A 165 6.13 -10.44 13.41
CA ASP A 165 5.75 -11.81 13.06
C ASP A 165 5.40 -11.94 11.57
N TRP A 166 6.39 -12.37 10.77
CA TRP A 166 6.19 -12.57 9.35
C TRP A 166 5.27 -13.77 9.02
N ARG A 167 5.19 -14.79 9.89
CA ARG A 167 4.30 -15.93 9.68
C ARG A 167 2.85 -15.55 9.85
N GLU A 168 2.56 -14.69 10.81
CA GLU A 168 1.24 -14.10 10.94
C GLU A 168 0.92 -13.18 9.76
N ALA A 169 1.90 -12.39 9.30
CA ALA A 169 1.72 -11.56 8.11
C ALA A 169 1.31 -12.39 6.88
N VAL A 170 1.88 -13.58 6.67
CA VAL A 170 1.46 -14.51 5.60
C VAL A 170 -0.04 -14.80 5.65
N LYS A 171 -0.59 -15.02 6.85
CA LYS A 171 -2.03 -15.28 7.03
C LYS A 171 -2.87 -14.03 6.82
N VAL A 172 -2.39 -12.89 7.29
CA VAL A 172 -3.13 -11.62 7.23
C VAL A 172 -3.21 -11.09 5.80
N VAL A 173 -2.12 -11.15 5.03
CA VAL A 173 -2.10 -10.64 3.66
C VAL A 173 -2.37 -11.71 2.60
N GLU A 174 -2.43 -12.98 3.01
CA GLU A 174 -2.74 -14.10 2.14
C GLU A 174 -1.82 -14.20 0.91
N ASP A 175 -0.54 -13.92 1.13
CA ASP A 175 0.50 -13.97 0.11
C ASP A 175 1.78 -14.62 0.66
N TYR A 176 2.74 -14.89 -0.21
CA TYR A 176 4.06 -15.41 0.13
C TYR A 176 5.21 -14.63 -0.53
N LYS A 177 4.94 -13.51 -1.17
CA LYS A 177 5.99 -12.66 -1.74
C LYS A 177 6.76 -11.98 -0.61
N PRO A 178 8.10 -12.14 -0.55
CA PRO A 178 8.89 -11.63 0.55
C PRO A 178 8.66 -10.14 0.83
N LEU A 179 8.59 -9.32 -0.24
CA LEU A 179 8.42 -7.88 -0.11
C LEU A 179 7.09 -7.51 0.59
N ASP A 180 5.99 -8.16 0.19
CA ASP A 180 4.66 -7.86 0.72
C ASP A 180 4.54 -8.37 2.16
N ILE A 181 5.07 -9.57 2.45
CA ILE A 181 5.09 -10.14 3.81
C ILE A 181 5.95 -9.31 4.77
N GLN A 182 7.14 -8.90 4.35
CA GLN A 182 8.03 -8.08 5.17
C GLN A 182 7.39 -6.73 5.52
N SER A 183 6.80 -6.08 4.52
CA SER A 183 6.09 -4.80 4.73
C SER A 183 4.88 -4.97 5.65
N ALA A 184 4.09 -6.00 5.46
CA ALA A 184 2.92 -6.28 6.29
C ALA A 184 3.29 -6.67 7.73
N ALA A 185 4.38 -7.41 7.94
CA ALA A 185 4.86 -7.74 9.29
C ALA A 185 5.26 -6.48 10.07
N MET A 186 5.91 -5.51 9.40
CA MET A 186 6.21 -4.22 10.00
C MET A 186 4.94 -3.40 10.28
N ALA A 187 3.96 -3.43 9.37
CA ALA A 187 2.68 -2.77 9.58
C ALA A 187 1.88 -3.40 10.75
N LEU A 188 1.92 -4.74 10.89
CA LEU A 188 1.34 -5.42 12.05
C LEU A 188 1.99 -5.00 13.36
N ALA A 189 3.33 -4.92 13.40
CA ALA A 189 4.07 -4.45 14.57
C ALA A 189 3.68 -3.00 14.94
N LEU A 190 3.56 -2.12 13.94
CA LEU A 190 3.07 -0.75 14.12
C LEU A 190 1.65 -0.74 14.69
N CYS A 191 0.72 -1.44 14.06
CA CYS A 191 -0.69 -1.50 14.49
C CYS A 191 -0.84 -2.07 15.91
N ARG A 192 -0.09 -3.11 16.26
CA ARG A 192 -0.03 -3.64 17.62
C ARG A 192 0.47 -2.61 18.63
N GLY A 193 1.54 -1.92 18.29
CA GLY A 193 2.10 -0.88 19.16
C GLY A 193 1.12 0.28 19.37
N ILE A 194 0.44 0.72 18.32
CA ILE A 194 -0.63 1.72 18.42
C ILE A 194 -1.76 1.20 19.32
N ARG A 195 -2.23 -0.03 19.11
CA ARG A 195 -3.33 -0.62 19.87
C ARG A 195 -2.97 -0.76 21.36
N ARG A 196 -1.73 -1.15 21.68
CA ARG A 196 -1.24 -1.23 23.08
C ARG A 196 -1.23 0.14 23.77
N ARG A 197 -0.81 1.17 23.05
CA ARG A 197 -0.66 2.52 23.61
C ARG A 197 -1.96 3.32 23.60
N TYR A 198 -2.82 3.09 22.60
CA TYR A 198 -4.07 3.78 22.36
C TYR A 198 -5.19 2.79 22.05
N PRO A 199 -5.74 2.08 23.05
CA PRO A 199 -6.73 1.02 22.83
C PRO A 199 -7.97 1.46 22.05
N GLU A 200 -8.40 2.71 22.21
CA GLU A 200 -9.60 3.27 21.58
C GLU A 200 -9.34 3.91 20.20
N TRP A 201 -8.08 3.91 19.72
CA TRP A 201 -7.78 4.50 18.42
C TRP A 201 -8.40 3.68 17.30
N ARG A 202 -9.06 4.34 16.35
CA ARG A 202 -9.79 3.64 15.30
C ARG A 202 -9.32 3.98 13.89
N LEU A 203 -8.98 5.22 13.60
CA LEU A 203 -8.76 5.69 12.24
C LEU A 203 -7.28 5.70 11.90
N LEU A 204 -6.90 4.95 10.86
CA LEU A 204 -5.55 4.97 10.29
C LEU A 204 -5.61 5.27 8.80
N ILE A 205 -4.66 6.07 8.32
CA ILE A 205 -4.46 6.36 6.91
C ILE A 205 -2.99 6.11 6.56
N ASP A 206 -2.72 5.60 5.38
CA ASP A 206 -1.37 5.25 4.94
C ASP A 206 -1.04 5.78 3.55
N GLY A 207 0.21 5.61 3.13
CA GLY A 207 0.73 6.05 1.84
C GLY A 207 0.91 4.93 0.81
N ASP A 208 0.37 3.74 1.06
CA ASP A 208 0.49 2.61 0.14
C ASP A 208 -0.20 2.89 -1.19
N GLY A 209 0.36 2.38 -2.27
CA GLY A 209 -0.10 2.61 -3.63
C GLY A 209 0.61 3.76 -4.37
N GLY A 210 1.30 4.64 -3.66
CA GLY A 210 2.01 5.77 -4.28
C GLY A 210 3.17 5.34 -5.18
N ASP A 211 3.92 4.33 -4.78
CA ASP A 211 5.00 3.74 -5.61
C ASP A 211 4.44 3.08 -6.86
N GLU A 212 3.35 2.36 -6.73
CA GLU A 212 2.67 1.68 -7.81
C GLU A 212 2.12 2.66 -8.83
N ASN A 213 1.49 3.72 -8.38
CA ASN A 213 0.93 4.77 -9.24
C ASN A 213 2.00 5.50 -10.04
N LEU A 214 3.08 5.90 -9.40
CA LEU A 214 4.14 6.68 -10.03
C LEU A 214 5.31 5.83 -10.52
N LYS A 215 5.13 4.50 -10.58
CA LYS A 215 6.05 3.51 -11.17
C LYS A 215 7.44 3.54 -10.54
N ASP A 216 7.53 3.98 -9.29
CA ASP A 216 8.78 4.10 -8.56
C ASP A 216 9.15 2.77 -7.89
N TYR A 217 9.57 1.83 -8.70
CA TYR A 217 10.05 0.54 -8.23
C TYR A 217 11.57 0.53 -8.06
N PRO A 218 12.10 -0.24 -7.12
CA PRO A 218 13.53 -0.41 -6.97
C PRO A 218 14.08 -1.26 -8.13
N ILE A 219 14.41 -0.58 -9.23
CA ILE A 219 14.94 -1.21 -10.43
C ILE A 219 16.45 -1.48 -10.31
N GLU A 220 17.09 -0.87 -9.32
CA GLU A 220 18.53 -1.02 -9.08
C GLU A 220 18.97 -2.48 -8.89
N GLU A 221 18.06 -3.34 -8.47
CA GLU A 221 18.31 -4.77 -8.27
C GLU A 221 18.13 -5.61 -9.53
N ASN A 222 17.64 -4.99 -10.61
CA ASN A 222 17.46 -5.68 -11.88
C ASN A 222 17.88 -4.77 -13.07
N PRO A 223 19.16 -4.80 -13.43
CA PRO A 223 19.71 -3.93 -14.49
C PRO A 223 19.15 -4.22 -15.89
N GLU A 224 18.49 -5.37 -16.10
CA GLU A 224 17.86 -5.72 -17.38
C GLU A 224 16.49 -5.05 -17.56
N LEU A 225 15.89 -4.51 -16.51
CA LEU A 225 14.61 -3.83 -16.62
C LEU A 225 14.76 -2.48 -17.32
N THR A 226 14.03 -2.35 -18.41
CA THR A 226 13.87 -1.06 -19.12
C THR A 226 12.62 -0.34 -18.62
N ILE A 227 12.55 0.97 -18.92
CA ILE A 227 11.34 1.73 -18.61
C ILE A 227 10.08 1.11 -19.26
N ARG A 228 10.18 0.54 -20.45
CA ARG A 228 9.05 -0.16 -21.09
C ARG A 228 8.61 -1.37 -20.29
N SER A 229 9.53 -2.15 -19.77
CA SER A 229 9.22 -3.30 -18.93
C SER A 229 8.49 -2.86 -17.66
N VAL A 230 8.94 -1.78 -17.02
CA VAL A 230 8.29 -1.21 -15.84
C VAL A 230 6.88 -0.71 -16.17
N LEU A 231 6.72 0.10 -17.21
CA LEU A 231 5.44 0.72 -17.56
C LEU A 231 4.41 -0.28 -18.11
N ASN A 232 4.88 -1.33 -18.79
CA ASN A 232 4.02 -2.35 -19.37
C ASN A 232 3.84 -3.58 -18.47
N ASN A 233 4.52 -3.63 -17.33
CA ASN A 233 4.38 -4.75 -16.41
C ASN A 233 3.09 -4.62 -15.60
N LEU A 234 2.04 -5.23 -16.12
CA LEU A 234 0.72 -5.28 -15.45
C LEU A 234 0.77 -5.97 -14.09
N MET A 235 1.77 -6.84 -13.88
CA MET A 235 2.01 -7.47 -12.58
C MET A 235 2.35 -6.47 -11.48
N LEU A 236 2.94 -5.35 -11.83
CA LEU A 236 3.25 -4.29 -10.87
C LEU A 236 2.00 -3.48 -10.47
N TYR A 237 0.95 -3.57 -11.26
CA TYR A 237 -0.21 -2.70 -11.13
C TYR A 237 -1.52 -3.46 -10.94
N GLN A 238 -1.72 -4.49 -11.71
CA GLN A 238 -2.97 -5.25 -11.78
C GLN A 238 -2.75 -6.76 -11.75
N GLU A 239 -1.61 -7.24 -11.29
CA GLU A 239 -1.34 -8.67 -11.16
C GLU A 239 -1.41 -9.50 -12.43
N GLY A 240 -1.08 -8.93 -13.55
CA GLY A 240 -1.29 -9.59 -14.81
C GLY A 240 -2.75 -9.64 -15.28
N TRP A 241 -3.62 -8.92 -14.62
CA TRP A 241 -5.05 -8.87 -14.90
C TRP A 241 -5.43 -8.04 -16.13
N GLY A 242 -4.50 -7.53 -16.87
CA GLY A 242 -4.76 -6.72 -18.05
C GLY A 242 -5.12 -7.54 -19.29
N VAL A 243 -5.38 -8.83 -19.16
CA VAL A 243 -5.66 -9.75 -20.25
C VAL A 243 -7.10 -10.25 -20.19
N ASP A 244 -7.66 -10.61 -21.34
CA ASP A 244 -9.02 -11.11 -21.46
C ASP A 244 -9.18 -12.48 -20.77
N SER A 245 -8.08 -13.21 -20.59
CA SER A 245 -8.08 -14.45 -19.84
C SER A 245 -6.92 -14.48 -18.84
N ILE A 246 -7.21 -14.76 -17.59
CA ILE A 246 -6.20 -14.96 -16.57
C ILE A 246 -5.66 -16.38 -16.70
N LYS A 247 -4.45 -16.47 -17.19
CA LYS A 247 -3.74 -17.75 -17.26
C LYS A 247 -2.79 -17.83 -16.07
N HIS A 248 -3.12 -18.63 -15.09
CA HIS A 248 -2.18 -19.06 -14.04
C HIS A 248 -1.56 -17.99 -13.13
N SER A 249 -2.20 -16.88 -12.89
CA SER A 249 -1.72 -16.04 -11.79
C SER A 249 -2.05 -16.73 -10.47
N LEU A 250 -1.15 -17.53 -10.02
CA LEU A 250 -1.25 -18.19 -8.70
C LEU A 250 -0.72 -17.30 -7.59
N THR A 251 -0.06 -16.22 -7.96
CA THR A 251 0.39 -15.20 -7.04
C THR A 251 -0.41 -13.96 -7.26
N TYR A 252 -1.04 -13.53 -6.23
CA TYR A 252 -1.75 -12.31 -6.21
C TYR A 252 -0.83 -11.17 -5.79
N SER A 253 -0.71 -10.09 -6.57
CA SER A 253 0.04 -8.91 -6.21
C SER A 253 -0.18 -7.76 -7.19
N GLY A 254 -1.41 -7.35 -7.41
CA GLY A 254 -1.70 -6.13 -8.15
C GLY A 254 -1.27 -4.89 -7.40
N GLY A 255 -0.94 -3.82 -8.09
CA GLY A 255 -0.56 -2.57 -7.47
C GLY A 255 -1.56 -2.10 -6.44
N LEU A 256 -2.84 -2.18 -6.74
CA LEU A 256 -3.92 -1.84 -5.80
C LEU A 256 -4.00 -2.79 -4.62
N SER A 257 -3.83 -4.06 -4.86
CA SER A 257 -3.86 -5.07 -3.82
C SER A 257 -2.68 -4.97 -2.88
N ARG A 258 -1.52 -4.54 -3.37
CA ARG A 258 -0.36 -4.29 -2.52
C ARG A 258 -0.64 -3.18 -1.51
N GLY A 259 -1.26 -2.09 -1.92
CA GLY A 259 -1.73 -1.07 -1.00
C GLY A 259 -2.68 -1.65 0.03
N TYR A 260 -3.67 -2.41 -0.44
CA TYR A 260 -4.65 -3.06 0.41
C TYR A 260 -4.01 -4.04 1.41
N VAL A 261 -3.15 -4.94 0.96
CA VAL A 261 -2.64 -6.02 1.82
C VAL A 261 -1.53 -5.58 2.77
N ARG A 262 -0.65 -4.64 2.39
CA ARG A 262 0.54 -4.33 3.20
C ARG A 262 0.23 -3.59 4.49
N THR A 263 -0.67 -2.61 4.45
CA THR A 263 -1.03 -1.81 5.62
C THR A 263 -2.50 -1.93 5.96
N TYR A 264 -3.39 -1.91 4.97
CA TYR A 264 -4.83 -2.02 5.21
C TYR A 264 -5.22 -3.33 5.89
N ALA A 265 -4.75 -4.49 5.40
CA ALA A 265 -5.09 -5.77 6.00
C ALA A 265 -4.55 -5.94 7.43
N PRO A 266 -3.29 -5.57 7.76
CA PRO A 266 -2.83 -5.42 9.13
C PRO A 266 -3.67 -4.48 9.99
N ALA A 267 -4.09 -3.34 9.46
CA ALA A 267 -4.93 -2.40 10.18
C ALA A 267 -6.32 -3.01 10.49
N ASP A 268 -6.94 -3.63 9.48
CA ASP A 268 -8.26 -4.26 9.60
C ASP A 268 -8.28 -5.38 10.64
N VAL A 269 -7.31 -6.29 10.61
CA VAL A 269 -7.23 -7.39 11.58
C VAL A 269 -7.00 -6.90 13.01
N MET A 270 -6.41 -5.73 13.17
CA MET A 270 -6.22 -5.06 14.46
C MET A 270 -7.41 -4.16 14.85
N GLY A 271 -8.50 -4.16 14.08
CA GLY A 271 -9.73 -3.43 14.35
C GLY A 271 -9.62 -1.92 14.10
N PHE A 272 -8.75 -1.50 13.19
CA PHE A 272 -8.72 -0.14 12.71
C PHE A 272 -9.57 0.02 11.45
N ASP A 273 -10.16 1.18 11.26
CA ASP A 273 -10.76 1.63 10.01
C ASP A 273 -9.63 2.28 9.19
N GLY A 274 -9.04 1.49 8.30
CA GLY A 274 -7.90 1.87 7.47
C GLY A 274 -8.31 2.56 6.18
N PHE A 275 -7.42 3.42 5.64
CA PHE A 275 -7.61 4.05 4.34
C PHE A 275 -6.28 4.28 3.61
N SER A 276 -6.18 3.79 2.39
CA SER A 276 -5.03 3.97 1.49
C SER A 276 -5.46 4.83 0.30
N PRO A 277 -5.36 6.17 0.38
CA PRO A 277 -5.94 7.07 -0.61
C PRO A 277 -5.37 6.93 -2.02
N PHE A 278 -4.11 6.51 -2.15
CA PHE A 278 -3.49 6.26 -3.46
C PHE A 278 -4.09 5.05 -4.19
N THR A 279 -4.82 4.18 -3.50
CA THR A 279 -5.50 3.02 -4.12
C THR A 279 -6.90 3.35 -4.63
N SER A 280 -7.36 4.58 -4.46
CA SER A 280 -8.66 5.02 -4.97
C SER A 280 -8.71 5.01 -6.50
N PRO A 281 -9.79 4.53 -7.12
CA PRO A 281 -9.92 4.51 -8.60
C PRO A 281 -9.72 5.89 -9.25
N SER A 282 -10.22 6.96 -8.61
CA SER A 282 -10.05 8.34 -9.08
C SER A 282 -8.59 8.80 -9.14
N VAL A 283 -7.76 8.31 -8.22
CA VAL A 283 -6.33 8.61 -8.16
C VAL A 283 -5.57 7.81 -9.20
N ILE A 284 -5.90 6.53 -9.35
CA ILE A 284 -5.29 5.63 -10.33
C ILE A 284 -5.58 6.08 -11.76
N GLU A 285 -6.80 6.54 -12.02
CA GLU A 285 -7.18 7.05 -13.35
C GLU A 285 -6.25 8.18 -13.79
N ILE A 286 -5.93 9.11 -12.89
CA ILE A 286 -4.98 10.19 -13.16
C ILE A 286 -3.56 9.65 -13.31
N ALA A 287 -3.13 8.76 -12.43
CA ALA A 287 -1.80 8.15 -12.50
C ALA A 287 -1.56 7.40 -13.82
N GLU A 288 -2.55 6.64 -14.31
CA GLU A 288 -2.47 5.98 -15.61
C GLU A 288 -2.42 6.96 -16.79
N GLY A 289 -2.99 8.16 -16.61
CA GLY A 289 -2.93 9.24 -17.59
C GLY A 289 -1.55 9.87 -17.76
N ILE A 290 -0.60 9.61 -16.87
CA ILE A 290 0.73 10.26 -16.89
C ILE A 290 1.58 9.73 -18.03
N PRO A 291 2.14 10.61 -18.91
CA PRO A 291 3.01 10.20 -20.02
C PRO A 291 4.47 9.99 -19.52
N PHE A 292 4.69 8.93 -18.72
CA PHE A 292 5.98 8.66 -18.10
C PHE A 292 7.16 8.61 -19.07
N ILE A 293 6.97 8.03 -20.26
CA ILE A 293 8.04 7.91 -21.26
C ILE A 293 8.54 9.30 -21.70
N GLU A 294 7.62 10.22 -21.95
CA GLU A 294 7.93 11.57 -22.36
C GLU A 294 8.63 12.36 -21.24
N LEU A 295 8.13 12.24 -20.01
CA LEU A 295 8.66 12.94 -18.84
C LEU A 295 10.03 12.42 -18.36
N THR A 296 10.34 11.15 -18.64
CA THR A 296 11.60 10.53 -18.20
C THR A 296 12.62 10.40 -19.33
N ASP A 297 12.26 10.77 -20.55
CA ASP A 297 13.10 10.58 -21.73
C ASP A 297 13.61 9.12 -21.85
N TRP A 298 12.69 8.16 -21.69
CA TRP A 298 12.97 6.71 -21.68
C TRP A 298 13.91 6.21 -20.58
N ARG A 299 14.17 7.01 -19.56
CA ARG A 299 15.09 6.69 -18.47
C ARG A 299 14.34 6.31 -17.22
N HIS A 300 14.40 5.04 -16.84
CA HIS A 300 13.76 4.52 -15.63
C HIS A 300 14.41 5.06 -14.33
N ASP A 301 15.70 5.40 -14.35
CA ASP A 301 16.42 6.00 -13.22
C ASP A 301 15.89 7.39 -12.83
N ARG A 302 15.11 8.04 -13.70
CA ARG A 302 14.44 9.31 -13.42
C ARG A 302 13.09 9.19 -12.73
N LEU A 303 12.53 7.98 -12.62
CA LEU A 303 11.18 7.79 -12.08
C LEU A 303 11.03 8.27 -10.63
N TYR A 304 12.03 8.05 -9.79
CA TYR A 304 12.00 8.54 -8.42
C TYR A 304 12.05 10.07 -8.32
N GLU A 305 12.91 10.69 -9.10
CA GLU A 305 12.99 12.16 -9.19
C GLU A 305 11.67 12.75 -9.69
N LEU A 306 11.12 12.18 -10.78
CA LEU A 306 9.83 12.58 -11.34
C LEU A 306 8.70 12.44 -10.30
N LYS A 307 8.66 11.34 -9.55
CA LYS A 307 7.72 11.15 -8.45
C LYS A 307 7.82 12.27 -7.43
N GLY A 308 9.04 12.58 -6.99
CA GLY A 308 9.30 13.68 -6.05
C GLY A 308 8.79 15.01 -6.57
N GLN A 309 9.04 15.33 -7.84
CA GLN A 309 8.61 16.56 -8.49
C GLN A 309 7.08 16.65 -8.60
N ILE A 310 6.41 15.60 -9.07
CA ILE A 310 4.96 15.54 -9.21
C ILE A 310 4.27 15.72 -7.85
N VAL A 311 4.71 14.95 -6.86
CA VAL A 311 4.08 14.96 -5.54
C VAL A 311 4.32 16.28 -4.82
N ALA A 312 5.56 16.79 -4.83
CA ALA A 312 5.89 18.07 -4.20
C ALA A 312 5.13 19.24 -4.84
N ALA A 313 5.10 19.31 -6.17
CA ALA A 313 4.35 20.34 -6.88
C ALA A 313 2.85 20.30 -6.54
N GLY A 314 2.27 19.09 -6.52
CA GLY A 314 0.87 18.90 -6.18
C GLY A 314 0.54 19.24 -4.73
N VAL A 315 1.39 18.86 -3.77
CA VAL A 315 1.24 19.20 -2.35
C VAL A 315 1.30 20.72 -2.16
N THR A 316 2.30 21.37 -2.76
CA THR A 316 2.41 22.85 -2.68
C THR A 316 1.18 23.54 -3.28
N ALA A 317 0.73 23.11 -4.45
CA ALA A 317 -0.46 23.67 -5.08
C ALA A 317 -1.75 23.47 -4.27
N THR A 318 -1.83 22.36 -3.51
CA THR A 318 -3.04 22.00 -2.75
C THR A 318 -3.05 22.60 -1.35
N THR A 319 -1.89 22.63 -0.69
CA THR A 319 -1.78 22.93 0.75
C THR A 319 -1.00 24.20 1.07
N GLY A 320 -0.19 24.68 0.14
CA GLY A 320 0.79 25.76 0.36
C GLY A 320 2.07 25.31 1.08
N PHE A 321 2.19 24.04 1.49
CA PHE A 321 3.42 23.53 2.12
C PHE A 321 4.47 23.17 1.09
N GLU A 322 5.72 23.56 1.33
CA GLU A 322 6.89 23.06 0.61
C GLU A 322 7.32 21.73 1.23
N MET A 323 6.84 20.63 0.64
CA MET A 323 7.10 19.29 1.19
C MET A 323 8.56 18.89 1.05
N PRO A 324 9.24 18.49 2.15
CA PRO A 324 10.58 17.94 2.07
C PRO A 324 10.59 16.60 1.31
N VAL A 325 11.55 16.43 0.39
CA VAL A 325 11.78 15.19 -0.35
C VAL A 325 13.14 14.63 0.06
N PHE A 326 13.14 13.41 0.59
CA PHE A 326 14.35 12.70 1.01
C PHE A 326 14.61 11.52 0.09
N GLN A 327 15.86 11.02 0.14
CA GLN A 327 16.23 9.82 -0.60
C GLN A 327 15.36 8.62 -0.22
N LYS A 328 14.96 7.82 -1.22
CA LYS A 328 14.08 6.65 -1.03
C LYS A 328 14.70 5.63 -0.09
N ARG A 329 13.85 5.10 0.79
CA ARG A 329 14.15 3.94 1.64
C ARG A 329 12.95 3.01 1.66
N ARG A 330 13.21 1.73 1.76
CA ARG A 330 12.15 0.72 1.91
C ARG A 330 11.73 0.66 3.37
N PHE A 331 10.45 0.62 3.64
CA PHE A 331 9.87 0.59 4.98
C PHE A 331 10.43 -0.54 5.85
N GLN A 332 10.52 -1.76 5.32
CA GLN A 332 11.07 -2.90 6.05
C GLN A 332 12.55 -2.76 6.43
N HIS A 333 13.28 -1.85 5.79
CA HIS A 333 14.68 -1.57 6.11
C HIS A 333 14.87 -0.25 6.86
N GLY A 334 13.85 0.60 6.90
CA GLY A 334 13.90 1.90 7.54
C GLY A 334 13.51 1.87 9.01
N ALA A 335 12.59 0.99 9.41
CA ALA A 335 12.08 0.90 10.77
C ALA A 335 13.02 0.17 11.76
N ALA A 336 14.01 -0.59 11.27
CA ALA A 336 15.01 -1.28 12.07
C ALA A 336 16.44 -0.99 11.57
N GLU A 337 17.44 -1.21 12.42
CA GLU A 337 18.83 -1.17 11.95
C GLU A 337 19.09 -2.24 10.87
N ARG A 338 19.85 -1.92 9.83
CA ARG A 338 20.07 -2.77 8.65
C ARG A 338 20.52 -4.20 8.97
N ARG A 339 21.33 -4.37 10.02
CA ARG A 339 21.80 -5.69 10.47
C ARG A 339 20.71 -6.49 11.17
N HIS A 340 19.83 -5.84 11.91
CA HIS A 340 18.72 -6.46 12.62
C HIS A 340 17.57 -6.76 11.65
N ALA A 341 17.28 -5.89 10.69
CA ALA A 341 16.25 -6.11 9.68
C ALA A 341 16.46 -7.41 8.87
N ALA A 342 17.72 -7.73 8.53
CA ALA A 342 18.04 -8.97 7.83
C ALA A 342 17.79 -10.24 8.67
N ALA A 343 17.83 -10.13 10.00
CA ALA A 343 17.60 -11.25 10.91
C ALA A 343 16.11 -11.48 11.21
N LEU A 344 15.24 -10.49 10.93
CA LEU A 344 13.80 -10.58 11.18
C LEU A 344 13.08 -11.48 10.18
N PHE A 345 13.67 -11.70 9.00
CA PHE A 345 12.98 -12.31 7.87
C PHE A 345 13.80 -13.44 7.24
N PRO A 346 13.12 -14.51 6.77
CA PRO A 346 13.80 -15.53 5.98
C PRO A 346 14.44 -14.96 4.72
N ALA A 347 15.63 -15.46 4.39
CA ALA A 347 16.33 -15.07 3.18
C ALA A 347 15.75 -15.73 1.91
N ALA A 348 15.19 -16.94 2.05
CA ALA A 348 14.68 -17.72 0.92
C ALA A 348 13.17 -17.57 0.74
N GLU A 349 12.73 -17.20 -0.46
CA GLU A 349 11.31 -17.12 -0.83
C GLU A 349 10.56 -18.44 -0.56
N SER A 350 11.23 -19.57 -0.71
CA SER A 350 10.65 -20.89 -0.44
C SER A 350 10.14 -21.08 0.98
N GLU A 351 10.69 -20.35 1.95
CA GLU A 351 10.22 -20.40 3.34
C GLU A 351 8.87 -19.70 3.51
N TYR A 352 8.68 -18.56 2.84
CA TYR A 352 7.39 -17.85 2.82
C TYR A 352 6.32 -18.68 2.12
N ARG A 353 6.68 -19.29 0.98
CA ARG A 353 5.77 -20.16 0.23
C ARG A 353 5.34 -21.39 1.06
N ARG A 354 6.28 -22.01 1.77
CA ARG A 354 5.97 -23.11 2.69
C ARG A 354 5.03 -22.67 3.80
N ALA A 355 5.32 -21.54 4.45
CA ALA A 355 4.46 -21.01 5.50
C ALA A 355 3.04 -20.66 4.99
N PHE A 356 2.93 -20.17 3.76
CA PHE A 356 1.64 -19.92 3.11
C PHE A 356 0.87 -21.22 2.90
N GLN A 357 1.52 -22.27 2.39
CA GLN A 357 0.90 -23.58 2.20
C GLN A 357 0.48 -24.20 3.53
N GLU A 358 1.35 -24.15 4.54
CA GLU A 358 1.05 -24.66 5.90
C GLU A 358 -0.12 -23.91 6.56
N ALA A 359 -0.26 -22.62 6.30
CA ALA A 359 -1.33 -21.81 6.88
C ALA A 359 -2.73 -22.25 6.43
N TRP A 360 -2.84 -22.85 5.26
CA TRP A 360 -4.10 -23.21 4.62
C TRP A 360 -4.24 -24.73 4.36
N ASN A 361 -3.27 -25.52 4.73
CA ASN A 361 -3.43 -26.99 4.74
C ASN A 361 -4.26 -27.38 5.97
N PRO A 362 -5.30 -28.19 5.77
CA PRO A 362 -6.14 -28.69 6.85
C PRO A 362 -5.39 -29.66 7.80
#